data_4ca3f1601722c4585ebff4ce8e33c0d9
#
_entry.id   4ca3f1601722c4585ebff4ce8e33c0d9
#
_cell.length_a   1.000
_cell.length_b   1.000
_cell.length_c   1.000
_cell.angle_alpha   90.00
_cell.angle_beta   90.00
_cell.angle_gamma   90.00
#
_symmetry.space_group_name_H-M   'P 1'
#
loop_
_entity.id
_entity.type
_entity.pdbx_description
1 polymer ?
#
loop_
_entity_poly.entity_id
_entity_poly.type
_entity_poly.pdbx_seq_one_letter_code
_entity_poly.pdbx_strand_id
1 'polypeptide(L)'
;MNTDCRLIVFVGFHFLFTIVSPLSAETIKGKVIKVIDGDTVTMVDGNGFKHRVRLAGIDAPEKGGQFYGEESTKNLRWLVHNKGVTAEYSKYDRYGRIVGKILVGSKGDTFCLSIECARTLDVGLEQIKAGMAWHYKHYQREQSKEDRNFYSSAERIAKKKQVGLWKDKGPVPPWKWRRDNRLKALQKAFVEKGGKKKKYAQELGMDPDQLEIFIDEAVKNEDEAIKKAFQESGLEEEEFVSEFKISPERLNKSLNSK
;
A
#
# COMPACT_ATOMS: atom_id res chain seq x y z
N MET A 1 -5.98 -47.03 -71.99
CA MET A 1 -5.55 -45.65 -71.70
C MET A 1 -6.24 -45.23 -70.39
N ASN A 2 -5.52 -45.41 -69.22
CA ASN A 2 -6.05 -45.08 -67.94
C ASN A 2 -5.56 -43.67 -67.59
N THR A 3 -6.45 -42.75 -67.33
CA THR A 3 -6.18 -41.44 -66.84
C THR A 3 -6.58 -41.36 -65.34
N ASP A 4 -5.61 -41.54 -64.47
CA ASP A 4 -5.77 -41.34 -63.01
C ASP A 4 -5.87 -39.86 -62.70
N CYS A 5 -7.03 -39.43 -62.27
CA CYS A 5 -7.26 -38.08 -61.78
C CYS A 5 -6.99 -38.04 -60.27
N ARG A 6 -5.78 -37.56 -59.85
CA ARG A 6 -5.43 -37.34 -58.43
C ARG A 6 -6.03 -36.05 -57.93
N LEU A 7 -6.99 -36.21 -57.03
CA LEU A 7 -7.59 -35.11 -56.29
C LEU A 7 -6.61 -34.60 -55.22
N ILE A 8 -6.08 -33.40 -55.41
CA ILE A 8 -5.23 -32.73 -54.38
C ILE A 8 -6.15 -31.96 -53.47
N VAL A 9 -6.32 -32.46 -52.24
CA VAL A 9 -7.04 -31.78 -51.17
C VAL A 9 -6.09 -30.75 -50.50
N PHE A 10 -6.30 -29.46 -50.75
CA PHE A 10 -5.64 -28.39 -50.04
C PHE A 10 -6.29 -28.24 -48.65
N VAL A 11 -5.62 -28.74 -47.60
CA VAL A 11 -5.99 -28.45 -46.21
C VAL A 11 -5.44 -27.06 -45.87
N GLY A 12 -6.32 -26.07 -45.98
CA GLY A 12 -6.00 -24.71 -45.55
C GLY A 12 -5.85 -24.63 -44.02
N PHE A 13 -4.61 -24.49 -43.54
CA PHE A 13 -4.31 -24.27 -42.13
C PHE A 13 -4.65 -22.81 -41.82
N HIS A 14 -5.86 -22.57 -41.29
CA HIS A 14 -6.24 -21.24 -40.80
C HIS A 14 -5.49 -20.97 -39.49
N PHE A 15 -4.44 -20.20 -39.59
CA PHE A 15 -3.70 -19.66 -38.40
C PHE A 15 -4.58 -18.56 -37.79
N LEU A 16 -5.29 -18.92 -36.71
CA LEU A 16 -6.04 -17.95 -35.91
C LEU A 16 -5.00 -17.05 -35.20
N PHE A 17 -4.72 -15.90 -35.82
CA PHE A 17 -3.90 -14.86 -35.20
C PHE A 17 -4.75 -14.19 -34.12
N THR A 18 -4.65 -14.65 -32.87
CA THR A 18 -5.25 -13.94 -31.73
C THR A 18 -4.48 -12.64 -31.55
N ILE A 19 -5.10 -11.54 -31.96
CA ILE A 19 -4.61 -10.19 -31.69
C ILE A 19 -4.77 -9.96 -30.19
N VAL A 20 -3.71 -10.20 -29.42
CA VAL A 20 -3.62 -9.75 -28.03
C VAL A 20 -3.45 -8.24 -28.08
N SER A 21 -4.55 -7.50 -27.96
CA SER A 21 -4.49 -6.05 -27.83
C SER A 21 -3.69 -5.71 -26.57
N PRO A 22 -2.65 -4.85 -26.64
CA PRO A 22 -1.98 -4.40 -25.43
C PRO A 22 -3.02 -3.70 -24.55
N LEU A 23 -3.03 -4.04 -23.26
CA LEU A 23 -3.86 -3.38 -22.25
C LEU A 23 -3.46 -1.90 -22.22
N SER A 24 -4.25 -1.07 -22.89
CA SER A 24 -3.99 0.38 -22.94
C SER A 24 -4.29 0.98 -21.57
N ALA A 25 -3.35 1.77 -21.05
CA ALA A 25 -3.62 2.56 -19.86
C ALA A 25 -4.72 3.58 -20.18
N GLU A 26 -5.76 3.59 -19.35
CA GLU A 26 -6.82 4.59 -19.41
C GLU A 26 -6.37 5.86 -18.67
N THR A 27 -6.93 7.01 -19.07
CA THR A 27 -6.63 8.30 -18.46
C THR A 27 -7.89 9.04 -18.07
N ILE A 28 -7.91 9.58 -16.85
CA ILE A 28 -8.97 10.50 -16.39
C ILE A 28 -8.31 11.81 -15.97
N LYS A 29 -8.79 12.92 -16.54
CA LYS A 29 -8.40 14.27 -16.12
C LYS A 29 -9.43 14.83 -15.17
N GLY A 30 -8.99 15.50 -14.10
CA GLY A 30 -9.92 16.06 -13.11
C GLY A 30 -9.21 16.89 -12.06
N LYS A 31 -9.95 17.24 -11.00
CA LYS A 31 -9.45 18.01 -9.85
C LYS A 31 -9.53 17.19 -8.59
N VAL A 32 -8.48 17.17 -7.78
CA VAL A 32 -8.49 16.50 -6.46
C VAL A 32 -9.28 17.39 -5.47
N ILE A 33 -10.35 16.82 -4.92
CA ILE A 33 -11.23 17.48 -3.96
C ILE A 33 -11.05 17.01 -2.52
N LYS A 34 -10.46 15.80 -2.32
CA LYS A 34 -10.23 15.24 -0.99
C LYS A 34 -9.00 14.35 -0.99
N VAL A 35 -8.18 14.45 0.05
CA VAL A 35 -7.11 13.52 0.36
C VAL A 35 -7.56 12.69 1.56
N ILE A 36 -7.58 11.38 1.41
CA ILE A 36 -8.07 10.42 2.41
C ILE A 36 -6.94 10.09 3.40
N ASP A 37 -5.81 9.64 2.86
CA ASP A 37 -4.60 9.23 3.58
C ASP A 37 -3.36 9.55 2.72
N GLY A 38 -2.21 8.95 3.00
CA GLY A 38 -0.94 9.22 2.33
C GLY A 38 -0.82 8.65 0.90
N ASP A 39 -1.77 7.83 0.45
CA ASP A 39 -1.76 7.22 -0.89
C ASP A 39 -3.13 7.16 -1.57
N THR A 40 -4.15 7.76 -0.99
CA THR A 40 -5.52 7.70 -1.52
C THR A 40 -6.17 9.06 -1.59
N VAL A 41 -6.73 9.40 -2.76
CA VAL A 41 -7.44 10.67 -2.99
C VAL A 41 -8.82 10.44 -3.60
N THR A 42 -9.65 11.49 -3.57
CA THR A 42 -10.87 11.60 -4.38
C THR A 42 -10.71 12.76 -5.35
N MET A 43 -10.89 12.49 -6.63
CA MET A 43 -10.92 13.49 -7.69
C MET A 43 -12.30 13.56 -8.36
N VAL A 44 -12.60 14.70 -8.97
CA VAL A 44 -13.80 14.91 -9.81
C VAL A 44 -13.33 15.17 -11.22
N ASP A 45 -13.90 14.45 -12.19
CA ASP A 45 -13.63 14.64 -13.60
C ASP A 45 -14.43 15.82 -14.21
N GLY A 46 -14.22 16.07 -15.53
CA GLY A 46 -14.90 17.15 -16.25
C GLY A 46 -16.42 16.99 -16.35
N ASN A 47 -16.94 15.77 -16.11
CA ASN A 47 -18.38 15.44 -16.14
C ASN A 47 -19.01 15.49 -14.73
N GLY A 48 -18.24 15.79 -13.68
CA GLY A 48 -18.69 15.85 -12.30
C GLY A 48 -18.69 14.49 -11.58
N PHE A 49 -18.22 13.41 -12.19
CA PHE A 49 -18.11 12.11 -11.52
C PHE A 49 -16.93 12.06 -10.55
N LYS A 50 -17.20 11.46 -9.39
CA LYS A 50 -16.19 11.29 -8.34
C LYS A 50 -15.47 9.96 -8.50
N HIS A 51 -14.16 10.01 -8.58
CA HIS A 51 -13.29 8.86 -8.66
C HIS A 51 -12.41 8.78 -7.42
N ARG A 52 -12.38 7.62 -6.80
CA ARG A 52 -11.48 7.31 -5.70
C ARG A 52 -10.24 6.65 -6.28
N VAL A 53 -9.07 7.26 -6.09
CA VAL A 53 -7.81 6.81 -6.70
C VAL A 53 -6.83 6.46 -5.59
N ARG A 54 -6.35 5.21 -5.63
CA ARG A 54 -5.19 4.75 -4.84
C ARG A 54 -3.94 4.82 -5.70
N LEU A 55 -2.93 5.50 -5.21
CA LEU A 55 -1.66 5.64 -5.94
C LEU A 55 -0.99 4.27 -6.09
N ALA A 56 -0.69 3.91 -7.34
CA ALA A 56 -0.04 2.65 -7.67
C ALA A 56 1.44 2.64 -7.25
N GLY A 57 1.95 1.46 -6.90
CA GLY A 57 3.36 1.26 -6.62
C GLY A 57 3.87 1.80 -5.29
N ILE A 58 3.05 2.46 -4.49
CA ILE A 58 3.40 2.94 -3.15
C ILE A 58 2.49 2.37 -2.08
N ASP A 59 2.97 2.40 -0.84
CA ASP A 59 2.17 2.13 0.36
C ASP A 59 2.58 3.16 1.42
N ALA A 60 1.63 3.96 1.88
CA ALA A 60 1.87 5.04 2.82
C ALA A 60 1.49 4.63 4.25
N PRO A 61 2.11 5.22 5.28
CA PRO A 61 1.70 5.01 6.65
C PRO A 61 0.22 5.30 6.86
N GLU A 62 -0.45 4.45 7.63
CA GLU A 62 -1.89 4.55 7.89
C GLU A 62 -2.21 5.79 8.71
N LYS A 63 -3.15 6.59 8.20
CA LYS A 63 -3.68 7.72 8.94
C LYS A 63 -4.42 7.25 10.20
N GLY A 64 -4.19 7.93 11.31
CA GLY A 64 -4.91 7.65 12.55
C GLY A 64 -4.34 6.49 13.38
N GLY A 65 -3.02 6.37 13.45
CA GLY A 65 -2.39 5.42 14.39
C GLY A 65 -1.00 4.97 14.03
N GLN A 66 -0.64 4.99 12.76
CA GLN A 66 0.74 4.68 12.39
C GLN A 66 1.58 5.95 12.39
N PHE A 67 2.80 5.84 12.92
CA PHE A 67 3.77 6.92 12.90
C PHE A 67 4.00 7.41 11.46
N TYR A 68 4.10 8.71 11.23
CA TYR A 68 4.11 9.39 9.93
C TYR A 68 2.81 9.31 9.09
N GLY A 69 1.71 8.73 9.57
CA GLY A 69 0.46 8.66 8.80
C GLY A 69 -0.16 10.03 8.51
N GLU A 70 -0.16 10.92 9.50
CA GLU A 70 -0.66 12.29 9.33
C GLU A 70 0.29 13.13 8.45
N GLU A 71 1.62 13.01 8.63
CA GLU A 71 2.63 13.71 7.84
C GLU A 71 2.56 13.29 6.37
N SER A 72 2.42 11.99 6.11
CA SER A 72 2.22 11.45 4.76
C SER A 72 0.96 12.01 4.10
N THR A 73 -0.15 12.04 4.84
CA THR A 73 -1.41 12.63 4.38
C THR A 73 -1.29 14.13 4.09
N LYS A 74 -0.58 14.88 4.95
CA LYS A 74 -0.31 16.31 4.75
C LYS A 74 0.55 16.56 3.52
N ASN A 75 1.60 15.74 3.31
CA ASN A 75 2.46 15.86 2.14
C ASN A 75 1.69 15.59 0.85
N LEU A 76 0.88 14.52 0.80
CA LEU A 76 0.03 14.25 -0.35
C LEU A 76 -0.96 15.40 -0.61
N ARG A 77 -1.56 15.96 0.44
CA ARG A 77 -2.46 17.12 0.32
C ARG A 77 -1.76 18.32 -0.29
N TRP A 78 -0.54 18.64 0.14
CA TRP A 78 0.25 19.72 -0.43
C TRP A 78 0.56 19.50 -1.92
N LEU A 79 0.83 18.25 -2.32
CA LEU A 79 1.10 17.89 -3.71
C LEU A 79 -0.11 18.09 -4.61
N VAL A 80 -1.33 17.72 -4.17
CA VAL A 80 -2.47 17.53 -5.11
C VAL A 80 -3.76 18.25 -4.75
N HIS A 81 -3.97 18.71 -3.50
CA HIS A 81 -5.27 19.22 -3.09
C HIS A 81 -5.67 20.48 -3.86
N ASN A 82 -6.89 20.49 -4.38
CA ASN A 82 -7.45 21.54 -5.24
C ASN A 82 -6.69 21.75 -6.57
N LYS A 83 -5.77 20.85 -6.94
CA LYS A 83 -5.03 20.93 -8.22
C LYS A 83 -5.72 20.06 -9.28
N GLY A 84 -5.54 20.46 -10.54
CA GLY A 84 -5.85 19.62 -11.68
C GLY A 84 -4.83 18.47 -11.79
N VAL A 85 -5.32 17.26 -12.01
CA VAL A 85 -4.49 16.06 -12.13
C VAL A 85 -4.91 15.21 -13.32
N THR A 86 -4.00 14.35 -13.76
CA THR A 86 -4.30 13.23 -14.65
C THR A 86 -4.07 11.94 -13.87
N ALA A 87 -5.07 11.05 -13.83
CA ALA A 87 -4.92 9.70 -13.33
C ALA A 87 -4.72 8.75 -14.52
N GLU A 88 -3.60 8.03 -14.57
CA GLU A 88 -3.31 6.96 -15.53
C GLU A 88 -3.50 5.62 -14.83
N TYR A 89 -4.35 4.73 -15.36
CA TYR A 89 -4.69 3.49 -14.70
C TYR A 89 -5.03 2.38 -15.70
N SER A 90 -4.99 1.15 -15.24
CA SER A 90 -5.38 -0.03 -16.03
C SER A 90 -6.37 -0.94 -15.31
N LYS A 91 -6.67 -0.66 -14.04
CA LYS A 91 -7.53 -1.52 -13.21
C LYS A 91 -8.21 -0.80 -12.07
N TYR A 92 -9.23 -1.46 -11.55
CA TYR A 92 -9.87 -1.16 -10.27
C TYR A 92 -9.48 -2.23 -9.24
N ASP A 93 -9.44 -1.85 -7.97
CA ASP A 93 -9.29 -2.81 -6.89
C ASP A 93 -10.65 -3.40 -6.46
N ARG A 94 -10.62 -4.37 -5.55
CA ARG A 94 -11.84 -5.01 -5.02
C ARG A 94 -12.79 -4.07 -4.26
N TYR A 95 -12.35 -2.85 -3.95
CA TYR A 95 -13.16 -1.82 -3.30
C TYR A 95 -13.68 -0.76 -4.30
N GLY A 96 -13.53 -1.00 -5.59
CA GLY A 96 -13.95 -0.08 -6.64
C GLY A 96 -13.07 1.17 -6.78
N ARG A 97 -11.86 1.20 -6.18
CA ARG A 97 -10.94 2.31 -6.36
C ARG A 97 -10.12 2.10 -7.63
N ILE A 98 -9.90 3.17 -8.36
CA ILE A 98 -8.89 3.20 -9.40
C ILE A 98 -7.53 2.96 -8.77
N VAL A 99 -6.74 2.04 -9.30
CA VAL A 99 -5.32 1.87 -8.95
C VAL A 99 -4.49 2.45 -10.07
N GLY A 100 -3.87 3.61 -9.83
CA GLY A 100 -3.23 4.36 -10.90
C GLY A 100 -2.16 5.32 -10.42
N LYS A 101 -1.44 5.87 -11.41
CA LYS A 101 -0.48 6.95 -11.25
C LYS A 101 -1.22 8.28 -11.32
N ILE A 102 -0.94 9.18 -10.40
CA ILE A 102 -1.44 10.55 -10.46
C ILE A 102 -0.30 11.48 -10.89
N LEU A 103 -0.56 12.22 -11.97
CA LEU A 103 0.33 13.24 -12.48
C LEU A 103 -0.23 14.63 -12.18
N VAL A 104 0.60 15.52 -11.69
CA VAL A 104 0.27 16.93 -11.43
C VAL A 104 1.25 17.83 -12.18
N GLY A 105 0.89 19.10 -12.40
CA GLY A 105 1.81 20.09 -13.00
C GLY A 105 3.11 20.18 -12.20
N SER A 106 4.21 20.42 -12.89
CA SER A 106 5.53 20.56 -12.25
C SER A 106 5.57 21.79 -11.33
N LYS A 107 6.52 21.81 -10.36
CA LYS A 107 6.65 22.91 -9.38
C LYS A 107 6.87 24.30 -9.99
N GLY A 108 7.23 24.38 -11.29
CA GLY A 108 7.37 25.63 -12.04
C GLY A 108 6.06 26.22 -12.56
N ASP A 109 5.01 25.39 -12.64
CA ASP A 109 3.69 25.79 -13.14
C ASP A 109 2.80 26.28 -11.98
N THR A 110 3.24 27.32 -11.27
CA THR A 110 2.54 27.89 -10.09
C THR A 110 1.11 28.35 -10.40
N PHE A 111 0.78 28.52 -11.69
CA PHE A 111 -0.53 28.97 -12.17
C PHE A 111 -1.33 27.89 -12.91
N CYS A 112 -0.83 26.66 -12.99
CA CYS A 112 -1.48 25.60 -13.76
C CYS A 112 -2.62 24.93 -12.97
N LEU A 113 -3.71 25.65 -12.79
CA LEU A 113 -4.96 25.12 -12.21
C LEU A 113 -5.90 24.52 -13.27
N SER A 114 -5.60 24.73 -14.57
CA SER A 114 -6.46 24.24 -15.66
C SER A 114 -6.21 22.75 -15.98
N ILE A 115 -7.24 22.12 -16.55
CA ILE A 115 -7.19 20.71 -16.98
C ILE A 115 -6.23 20.52 -18.19
N GLU A 116 -5.84 21.60 -18.85
CA GLU A 116 -5.06 21.58 -20.10
C GLU A 116 -3.53 21.58 -19.89
N CYS A 117 -3.07 21.84 -18.68
CA CYS A 117 -1.63 21.89 -18.38
C CYS A 117 -0.92 20.55 -18.51
N ALA A 118 0.31 20.56 -18.97
CA ALA A 118 1.17 19.37 -18.97
C ALA A 118 1.38 18.88 -17.52
N ARG A 119 1.00 17.65 -17.25
CA ARG A 119 1.14 17.02 -15.94
C ARG A 119 2.21 15.95 -16.03
N THR A 120 3.38 16.26 -15.48
CA THR A 120 4.57 15.42 -15.60
C THR A 120 5.13 14.96 -14.27
N LEU A 121 4.70 15.60 -13.15
CA LEU A 121 5.18 15.25 -11.83
C LEU A 121 4.38 14.06 -11.27
N ASP A 122 5.04 12.92 -11.14
CA ASP A 122 4.49 11.71 -10.54
C ASP A 122 4.37 11.86 -9.03
N VAL A 123 3.13 11.93 -8.54
CA VAL A 123 2.81 12.17 -7.12
C VAL A 123 3.27 11.04 -6.22
N GLY A 124 3.17 9.78 -6.68
CA GLY A 124 3.65 8.61 -5.95
C GLY A 124 5.16 8.62 -5.76
N LEU A 125 5.89 8.98 -6.82
CA LEU A 125 7.34 9.15 -6.77
C LEU A 125 7.75 10.27 -5.82
N GLU A 126 7.02 11.40 -5.81
CA GLU A 126 7.30 12.51 -4.89
C GLU A 126 7.04 12.13 -3.42
N GLN A 127 6.01 11.33 -3.14
CA GLN A 127 5.78 10.76 -1.80
C GLN A 127 6.98 9.92 -1.33
N ILE A 128 7.54 9.07 -2.20
CA ILE A 128 8.73 8.27 -1.89
C ILE A 128 9.96 9.17 -1.67
N LYS A 129 10.20 10.14 -2.56
CA LYS A 129 11.33 11.09 -2.44
C LYS A 129 11.30 11.88 -1.14
N ALA A 130 10.11 12.25 -0.68
CA ALA A 130 9.90 12.93 0.59
C ALA A 130 10.05 12.01 1.80
N GLY A 131 10.20 10.69 1.61
CA GLY A 131 10.19 9.70 2.69
C GLY A 131 8.82 9.59 3.35
N MET A 132 7.73 9.78 2.62
CA MET A 132 6.35 9.74 3.12
C MET A 132 5.60 8.48 2.69
N ALA A 133 6.24 7.61 1.89
CA ALA A 133 5.71 6.32 1.48
C ALA A 133 6.84 5.35 1.18
N TRP A 134 6.53 4.05 1.25
CA TRP A 134 7.38 2.96 0.76
C TRP A 134 7.09 2.69 -0.72
N HIS A 135 8.11 2.24 -1.47
CA HIS A 135 7.90 1.54 -2.73
C HIS A 135 7.29 0.17 -2.44
N TYR A 136 6.03 -0.05 -2.84
CA TYR A 136 5.31 -1.28 -2.55
C TYR A 136 5.65 -2.39 -3.54
N LYS A 137 6.72 -3.10 -3.26
CA LYS A 137 7.33 -4.11 -4.15
C LYS A 137 6.45 -5.32 -4.42
N HIS A 138 5.42 -5.57 -3.60
CA HIS A 138 4.50 -6.69 -3.80
C HIS A 138 3.80 -6.63 -5.17
N TYR A 139 3.44 -5.42 -5.62
CA TYR A 139 2.82 -5.18 -6.92
C TYR A 139 3.76 -4.54 -7.95
N GLN A 140 5.07 -4.59 -7.76
CA GLN A 140 6.04 -3.95 -8.66
C GLN A 140 5.99 -4.47 -10.11
N ARG A 141 5.44 -5.68 -10.34
CA ARG A 141 5.27 -6.25 -11.69
C ARG A 141 4.22 -5.51 -12.52
N GLU A 142 3.33 -4.76 -11.86
CA GLU A 142 2.30 -3.93 -12.49
C GLU A 142 2.83 -2.57 -12.96
N GLN A 143 4.00 -2.17 -12.47
CA GLN A 143 4.68 -0.95 -12.89
C GLN A 143 5.52 -1.20 -14.14
N SER A 144 5.74 -0.15 -14.96
CA SER A 144 6.73 -0.17 -16.03
C SER A 144 8.13 -0.46 -15.45
N LYS A 145 9.05 -0.91 -16.28
CA LYS A 145 10.45 -1.13 -15.86
C LYS A 145 11.09 0.18 -15.38
N GLU A 146 10.78 1.27 -16.06
CA GLU A 146 11.26 2.62 -15.75
C GLU A 146 10.74 3.08 -14.39
N ASP A 147 9.43 2.97 -14.13
CA ASP A 147 8.83 3.36 -12.86
C ASP A 147 9.40 2.54 -11.70
N ARG A 148 9.55 1.22 -11.86
CA ARG A 148 10.19 0.37 -10.83
C ARG A 148 11.58 0.87 -10.47
N ASN A 149 12.37 1.25 -11.46
CA ASN A 149 13.72 1.76 -11.24
C ASN A 149 13.71 3.13 -10.55
N PHE A 150 12.81 4.05 -10.96
CA PHE A 150 12.68 5.36 -10.34
C PHE A 150 12.21 5.25 -8.89
N TYR A 151 11.16 4.46 -8.60
CA TYR A 151 10.65 4.28 -7.25
C TYR A 151 11.68 3.60 -6.32
N SER A 152 12.34 2.54 -6.79
CA SER A 152 13.40 1.86 -6.02
C SER A 152 14.58 2.77 -5.73
N SER A 153 15.01 3.58 -6.72
CA SER A 153 16.11 4.53 -6.55
C SER A 153 15.74 5.66 -5.61
N ALA A 154 14.52 6.20 -5.73
CA ALA A 154 14.00 7.24 -4.84
C ALA A 154 13.94 6.76 -3.39
N GLU A 155 13.42 5.55 -3.14
CA GLU A 155 13.39 4.96 -1.80
C GLU A 155 14.81 4.81 -1.23
N ARG A 156 15.74 4.27 -2.01
CA ARG A 156 17.14 4.13 -1.59
C ARG A 156 17.80 5.47 -1.23
N ILE A 157 17.52 6.51 -2.03
CA ILE A 157 18.04 7.86 -1.79
C ILE A 157 17.41 8.46 -0.52
N ALA A 158 16.08 8.32 -0.34
CA ALA A 158 15.36 8.80 0.83
C ALA A 158 15.90 8.14 2.12
N LYS A 159 16.15 6.83 2.10
CA LYS A 159 16.80 6.07 3.18
C LYS A 159 18.20 6.61 3.49
N LYS A 160 19.04 6.76 2.46
CA LYS A 160 20.40 7.28 2.64
C LYS A 160 20.44 8.68 3.23
N LYS A 161 19.48 9.53 2.84
CA LYS A 161 19.35 10.91 3.32
C LYS A 161 18.60 11.02 4.66
N GLN A 162 18.07 9.91 5.17
CA GLN A 162 17.27 9.87 6.39
C GLN A 162 16.14 10.91 6.40
N VAL A 163 15.37 11.01 5.30
CA VAL A 163 14.24 11.95 5.18
C VAL A 163 12.92 11.28 5.56
N GLY A 164 12.00 12.08 6.11
CA GLY A 164 10.68 11.62 6.50
C GLY A 164 10.74 10.44 7.48
N LEU A 165 9.98 9.38 7.19
CA LEU A 165 9.91 8.14 7.98
C LEU A 165 11.29 7.44 8.15
N TRP A 166 12.26 7.72 7.28
CA TRP A 166 13.61 7.13 7.34
C TRP A 166 14.53 7.82 8.36
N LYS A 167 14.05 8.83 9.11
CA LYS A 167 14.74 9.37 10.29
C LYS A 167 14.74 8.36 11.43
N ASP A 168 13.74 7.49 11.48
CA ASP A 168 13.65 6.46 12.49
C ASP A 168 14.59 5.30 12.19
N LYS A 169 15.15 4.70 13.24
CA LYS A 169 16.07 3.56 13.12
C LYS A 169 15.40 2.28 12.59
N GLY A 170 14.07 2.17 12.68
CA GLY A 170 13.32 0.97 12.27
C GLY A 170 11.87 1.28 11.89
N PRO A 171 11.61 2.07 10.83
CA PRO A 171 10.24 2.42 10.47
C PRO A 171 9.45 1.18 10.07
N VAL A 172 8.27 1.01 10.67
CA VAL A 172 7.38 -0.14 10.41
C VAL A 172 6.63 0.10 9.10
N PRO A 173 6.73 -0.79 8.11
CA PRO A 173 5.99 -0.62 6.86
C PRO A 173 4.48 -0.84 7.05
N PRO A 174 3.62 -0.14 6.26
CA PRO A 174 2.16 -0.16 6.44
C PRO A 174 1.54 -1.56 6.38
N TRP A 175 2.02 -2.42 5.49
CA TRP A 175 1.53 -3.81 5.39
C TRP A 175 1.82 -4.65 6.64
N LYS A 176 2.96 -4.40 7.31
CA LYS A 176 3.27 -5.06 8.58
C LYS A 176 2.39 -4.48 9.69
N TRP A 177 2.29 -3.16 9.79
CA TRP A 177 1.45 -2.48 10.78
C TRP A 177 -0.02 -2.92 10.69
N ARG A 178 -0.61 -3.00 9.47
CA ARG A 178 -1.98 -3.51 9.28
C ARG A 178 -2.13 -4.96 9.71
N ARG A 179 -1.15 -5.82 9.40
CA ARG A 179 -1.15 -7.20 9.82
C ARG A 179 -1.13 -7.30 11.35
N ASP A 180 -0.20 -6.60 11.99
CA ASP A 180 0.01 -6.65 13.42
C ASP A 180 -1.22 -6.10 14.18
N ASN A 181 -1.84 -5.01 13.73
CA ASN A 181 -3.08 -4.49 14.31
C ASN A 181 -4.29 -5.41 14.09
N ARG A 182 -4.37 -6.09 12.95
CA ARG A 182 -5.41 -7.09 12.73
C ARG A 182 -5.25 -8.26 13.70
N LEU A 183 -4.02 -8.71 13.95
CA LEU A 183 -3.73 -9.77 14.93
C LEU A 183 -4.13 -9.33 16.34
N LYS A 184 -3.75 -8.13 16.76
CA LYS A 184 -4.15 -7.56 18.06
C LYS A 184 -5.68 -7.49 18.21
N ALA A 185 -6.38 -7.05 17.16
CA ALA A 185 -7.84 -6.98 17.17
C ALA A 185 -8.48 -8.37 17.27
N LEU A 186 -7.96 -9.37 16.57
CA LEU A 186 -8.41 -10.75 16.64
C LEU A 186 -8.19 -11.36 18.01
N GLN A 187 -6.99 -11.14 18.60
CA GLN A 187 -6.63 -11.59 19.93
C GLN A 187 -7.55 -10.99 21.01
N LYS A 188 -7.75 -9.65 20.95
CA LYS A 188 -8.66 -8.95 21.85
C LYS A 188 -10.08 -9.50 21.77
N ALA A 189 -10.61 -9.65 20.56
CA ALA A 189 -11.95 -10.17 20.35
C ALA A 189 -12.09 -11.65 20.77
N PHE A 190 -11.04 -12.46 20.65
CA PHE A 190 -11.00 -13.83 21.14
C PHE A 190 -11.11 -13.88 22.68
N VAL A 191 -10.36 -13.02 23.36
CA VAL A 191 -10.40 -12.92 24.83
C VAL A 191 -11.77 -12.41 25.32
N GLU A 192 -12.31 -11.34 24.70
CA GLU A 192 -13.59 -10.74 25.07
C GLU A 192 -14.79 -11.71 24.87
N LYS A 193 -14.74 -12.57 23.85
CA LYS A 193 -15.81 -13.56 23.58
C LYS A 193 -15.67 -14.89 24.35
N GLY A 194 -14.78 -14.92 25.36
CA GLY A 194 -14.63 -16.09 26.25
C GLY A 194 -14.10 -17.34 25.53
N GLY A 195 -13.19 -17.15 24.55
CA GLY A 195 -12.46 -18.23 23.92
C GLY A 195 -13.29 -19.22 23.10
N LYS A 196 -14.45 -18.82 22.56
CA LYS A 196 -15.27 -19.68 21.68
C LYS A 196 -14.56 -19.86 20.30
N LYS A 197 -13.46 -20.65 20.33
CA LYS A 197 -12.58 -20.94 19.20
C LYS A 197 -13.32 -21.28 17.91
N LYS A 198 -14.27 -22.24 17.98
CA LYS A 198 -14.97 -22.74 16.79
C LYS A 198 -15.73 -21.65 16.03
N LYS A 199 -16.42 -20.77 16.73
CA LYS A 199 -17.20 -19.71 16.08
C LYS A 199 -16.30 -18.69 15.40
N TYR A 200 -15.18 -18.34 16.04
CA TYR A 200 -14.22 -17.36 15.51
C TYR A 200 -13.42 -17.90 14.32
N ALA A 201 -12.99 -19.18 14.41
CA ALA A 201 -12.31 -19.85 13.30
C ALA A 201 -13.23 -19.95 12.07
N GLN A 202 -14.51 -20.26 12.28
CA GLN A 202 -15.51 -20.33 11.22
C GLN A 202 -15.74 -18.97 10.54
N GLU A 203 -15.82 -17.87 11.31
CA GLU A 203 -15.94 -16.49 10.78
C GLU A 203 -14.71 -16.08 9.95
N LEU A 204 -13.54 -16.65 10.25
CA LEU A 204 -12.27 -16.37 9.56
C LEU A 204 -11.96 -17.38 8.44
N GLY A 205 -12.76 -18.43 8.29
CA GLY A 205 -12.49 -19.53 7.35
C GLY A 205 -11.20 -20.31 7.68
N MET A 206 -10.85 -20.40 8.97
CA MET A 206 -9.67 -21.08 9.48
C MET A 206 -10.05 -22.30 10.31
N ASP A 207 -9.16 -23.27 10.38
CA ASP A 207 -9.26 -24.35 11.35
C ASP A 207 -9.05 -23.82 12.78
N PRO A 208 -9.84 -24.27 13.79
CA PRO A 208 -9.73 -23.80 15.17
C PRO A 208 -8.35 -23.97 15.80
N ASP A 209 -7.65 -25.06 15.46
CA ASP A 209 -6.33 -25.34 16.02
C ASP A 209 -5.26 -24.51 15.34
N GLN A 210 -5.39 -24.26 14.04
CA GLN A 210 -4.55 -23.31 13.31
C GLN A 210 -4.72 -21.87 13.82
N LEU A 211 -5.95 -21.48 14.19
CA LEU A 211 -6.22 -20.17 14.78
C LEU A 211 -5.52 -20.01 16.13
N GLU A 212 -5.50 -21.05 16.97
CA GLU A 212 -4.81 -21.03 18.25
C GLU A 212 -3.30 -20.87 18.09
N ILE A 213 -2.67 -21.72 17.27
CA ILE A 213 -1.24 -21.62 16.95
C ILE A 213 -0.88 -20.21 16.44
N PHE A 214 -1.71 -19.67 15.54
CA PHE A 214 -1.50 -18.35 14.98
C PHE A 214 -1.60 -17.22 16.04
N ILE A 215 -2.54 -17.35 17.00
CA ILE A 215 -2.68 -16.39 18.10
C ILE A 215 -1.48 -16.52 19.06
N ASP A 216 -1.07 -17.73 19.41
CA ASP A 216 0.04 -17.98 20.33
C ASP A 216 1.38 -17.49 19.75
N GLU A 217 1.64 -17.75 18.46
CA GLU A 217 2.82 -17.20 17.77
C GLU A 217 2.79 -15.68 17.72
N ALA A 218 1.63 -15.08 17.49
CA ALA A 218 1.49 -13.62 17.47
C ALA A 218 1.75 -13.01 18.85
N VAL A 219 1.27 -13.64 19.93
CA VAL A 219 1.54 -13.23 21.32
C VAL A 219 3.03 -13.31 21.62
N LYS A 220 3.65 -14.45 21.30
CA LYS A 220 5.08 -14.68 21.52
C LYS A 220 5.94 -13.67 20.79
N ASN A 221 5.65 -13.42 19.51
CA ASN A 221 6.37 -12.42 18.72
C ASN A 221 6.22 -10.99 19.28
N GLU A 222 5.05 -10.66 19.84
CA GLU A 222 4.82 -9.35 20.48
C GLU A 222 5.60 -9.23 21.78
N ASP A 223 5.61 -10.29 22.61
CA ASP A 223 6.37 -10.33 23.85
C ASP A 223 7.89 -10.23 23.60
N GLU A 224 8.41 -10.94 22.61
CA GLU A 224 9.80 -10.83 22.18
C GLU A 224 10.16 -9.42 21.67
N ALA A 225 9.24 -8.80 20.92
CA ALA A 225 9.44 -7.44 20.40
C ALA A 225 9.45 -6.40 21.52
N ILE A 226 8.57 -6.51 22.52
CA ILE A 226 8.55 -5.63 23.69
C ILE A 226 9.83 -5.81 24.53
N LYS A 227 10.23 -7.06 24.79
CA LYS A 227 11.44 -7.38 25.52
C LYS A 227 12.69 -6.80 24.85
N LYS A 228 12.80 -6.98 23.53
CA LYS A 228 13.89 -6.43 22.74
C LYS A 228 13.90 -4.90 22.76
N ALA A 229 12.76 -4.25 22.56
CA ALA A 229 12.65 -2.80 22.58
C ALA A 229 13.04 -2.23 23.97
N PHE A 230 12.63 -2.90 25.05
CA PHE A 230 13.02 -2.50 26.39
C PHE A 230 14.54 -2.60 26.59
N GLN A 231 15.16 -3.71 26.19
CA GLN A 231 16.62 -3.91 26.30
C GLN A 231 17.42 -2.89 25.47
N GLU A 232 16.93 -2.54 24.26
CA GLU A 232 17.60 -1.59 23.38
C GLU A 232 17.38 -0.12 23.77
N SER A 233 16.32 0.19 24.54
CA SER A 233 16.00 1.56 24.97
C SER A 233 16.94 2.10 26.01
N GLY A 234 17.47 1.24 26.89
CA GLY A 234 18.26 1.64 28.07
C GLY A 234 17.48 2.43 29.11
N LEU A 235 16.14 2.45 29.03
CA LEU A 235 15.26 3.14 29.97
C LEU A 235 14.93 2.25 31.17
N GLU A 236 14.59 2.88 32.28
CA GLU A 236 13.97 2.19 33.42
C GLU A 236 12.51 1.78 33.06
N GLU A 237 11.98 0.79 33.78
CA GLU A 237 10.63 0.22 33.47
C GLU A 237 9.54 1.29 33.47
N GLU A 238 9.56 2.23 34.44
CA GLU A 238 8.54 3.28 34.55
C GLU A 238 8.60 4.26 33.34
N GLU A 239 9.81 4.62 32.92
CA GLU A 239 10.03 5.49 31.77
C GLU A 239 9.61 4.80 30.48
N PHE A 240 9.98 3.53 30.31
CA PHE A 240 9.59 2.74 29.14
C PHE A 240 8.08 2.59 29.03
N VAL A 241 7.41 2.27 30.15
CA VAL A 241 5.94 2.14 30.24
C VAL A 241 5.26 3.46 29.84
N SER A 242 5.77 4.59 30.32
CA SER A 242 5.23 5.92 30.03
C SER A 242 5.46 6.31 28.56
N GLU A 243 6.66 6.11 28.04
CA GLU A 243 7.03 6.51 26.68
C GLU A 243 6.33 5.66 25.62
N PHE A 244 6.29 4.34 25.80
CA PHE A 244 5.70 3.41 24.85
C PHE A 244 4.21 3.11 25.08
N LYS A 245 3.60 3.71 26.13
CA LYS A 245 2.18 3.55 26.51
C LYS A 245 1.78 2.08 26.68
N ILE A 246 2.65 1.29 27.27
CA ILE A 246 2.45 -0.12 27.59
C ILE A 246 2.05 -0.21 29.08
N SER A 247 1.13 -1.12 29.45
CA SER A 247 0.85 -1.32 30.86
C SER A 247 2.02 -2.00 31.59
N PRO A 248 2.29 -1.70 32.86
CA PRO A 248 3.33 -2.36 33.64
C PRO A 248 3.20 -3.89 33.67
N GLU A 249 1.96 -4.39 33.77
CA GLU A 249 1.66 -5.83 33.72
C GLU A 249 2.04 -6.45 32.37
N ARG A 250 1.83 -5.72 31.27
CA ARG A 250 2.19 -6.16 29.92
C ARG A 250 3.69 -6.25 29.74
N LEU A 251 4.45 -5.25 30.23
CA LEU A 251 5.90 -5.26 30.19
C LEU A 251 6.44 -6.44 31.00
N ASN A 252 6.00 -6.61 32.25
CA ASN A 252 6.41 -7.70 33.12
C ASN A 252 6.13 -9.08 32.52
N LYS A 253 4.96 -9.26 31.85
CA LYS A 253 4.64 -10.49 31.14
C LYS A 253 5.63 -10.76 30.02
N SER A 254 5.97 -9.74 29.24
CA SER A 254 6.90 -9.86 28.10
C SER A 254 8.32 -10.17 28.54
N LEU A 255 8.77 -9.55 29.66
CA LEU A 255 10.10 -9.80 30.23
C LEU A 255 10.25 -11.22 30.77
N ASN A 256 9.17 -11.82 31.29
CA ASN A 256 9.12 -13.16 31.87
C ASN A 256 8.70 -14.25 30.87
N SER A 257 8.38 -13.91 29.62
CA SER A 257 8.11 -14.88 28.56
C SER A 257 9.37 -15.66 28.20
N LYS A 258 9.26 -17.01 28.25
CA LYS A 258 10.34 -17.95 27.91
C LYS A 258 10.35 -18.26 26.42
#